data_e5ae0acaf367390e605c41e42b77236f
#
_entry.id   e5ae0acaf367390e605c41e42b77236f
#
_cell.length_a   1.000
_cell.length_b   1.000
_cell.length_c   1.000
_cell.angle_alpha   90.00
_cell.angle_beta   90.00
_cell.angle_gamma   90.00
#
_symmetry.space_group_name_H-M   'P 1'
#
loop_
_entity.id
_entity.type
_entity.pdbx_description
1 polymer ?
#
loop_
_entity_poly.entity_id
_entity_poly.type
_entity_poly.pdbx_seq_one_letter_code
_entity_poly.pdbx_strand_id
1 'polypeptide(L)'
;MHSPAPAAPSYVHGSSGIPLLGLTIGEALNQAAARFGGREAVVACHQGIRLTYRGLRTEVDRAARGLLRLGIERGDRVGIWSPNCAEWTITQFAAAKVGAILVNINPAYRRRELEFVLNQSGLAALITARCFRKTDYVEMLTDLMPELTSHRHGALMTRHVPSLRHVVYLGAEAGPGGIAWRTFVEQGDEIGLSPLSERERALQFDDPINIQYTSGTTGSPKGATLSHHNILNNGYFVGRTLRYTEADRICLPVPFYHCFGCVMGTLAAVTHGAAVVLPGDAFEPEATLRATETERCTSIYGVPTMFIAQLEHPSFNSVRLESLRTGIMAGAPCPIEVMKQVIDRMHVPEVTICYGMTETSPVSFQSEVDDPIDARVSTVGRIHPHLECKIINPETGDIVPRGTRGELCTRGYSVMLGYWENAAATAAAIDAARWMRTGDLAVMRDDGYVNIAGRLKDMIIRGGENIYCVEIENRLVENPKIADAAVIGVPHPELGEEVKAVVQVEPGETMSEDEVRQWVGETLANFKVPAYVEITKDKLPRNASGKLLKNVLRGEGDVSFAETM
;
A
#
# COMPACT_ATOMS: atom_id res chain seq x y z
N MET A 1 15.14 25.31 44.04
CA MET A 1 14.42 25.11 42.76
C MET A 1 14.95 23.83 42.15
N HIS A 2 14.16 22.74 42.17
CA HIS A 2 14.56 21.54 41.41
C HIS A 2 14.41 21.87 39.93
N SER A 3 15.50 21.78 39.19
CA SER A 3 15.40 21.76 37.71
C SER A 3 14.44 20.63 37.34
N PRO A 4 13.46 20.85 36.45
CA PRO A 4 12.61 19.78 35.97
C PRO A 4 13.52 18.67 35.40
N ALA A 5 13.19 17.42 35.70
CA ALA A 5 13.90 16.29 35.11
C ALA A 5 13.91 16.44 33.57
N PRO A 6 14.99 16.14 32.90
CA PRO A 6 15.05 16.23 31.45
C PRO A 6 13.93 15.36 30.85
N ALA A 7 13.20 15.92 29.88
CA ALA A 7 12.13 15.20 29.21
C ALA A 7 12.69 13.89 28.59
N ALA A 8 11.91 12.81 28.68
CA ALA A 8 12.31 11.51 28.13
C ALA A 8 12.60 11.62 26.63
N PRO A 9 13.58 10.90 26.08
CA PRO A 9 13.86 10.93 24.65
C PRO A 9 12.70 10.34 23.85
N SER A 10 12.51 10.86 22.64
CA SER A 10 11.55 10.32 21.66
C SER A 10 12.08 9.03 21.05
N TYR A 11 12.10 7.99 21.86
CA TYR A 11 12.50 6.63 21.49
C TYR A 11 11.55 5.61 22.14
N VAL A 12 11.14 4.61 21.35
CA VAL A 12 10.36 3.45 21.81
C VAL A 12 10.76 2.21 21.02
N HIS A 13 10.54 1.04 21.62
CA HIS A 13 10.60 -0.24 20.94
C HIS A 13 9.31 -1.03 21.16
N GLY A 14 8.94 -1.84 20.18
CA GLY A 14 7.82 -2.76 20.27
C GLY A 14 8.13 -3.97 21.13
N SER A 15 7.08 -4.66 21.57
CA SER A 15 7.20 -5.91 22.34
C SER A 15 7.98 -6.97 21.56
N SER A 16 8.81 -7.75 22.24
CA SER A 16 9.50 -8.93 21.70
C SER A 16 8.97 -10.26 22.28
N GLY A 17 7.86 -10.22 23.02
CA GLY A 17 7.30 -11.40 23.69
C GLY A 17 6.70 -12.46 22.74
N ILE A 18 6.43 -12.10 21.48
CA ILE A 18 5.94 -13.02 20.45
C ILE A 18 7.05 -13.14 19.39
N PRO A 19 7.55 -14.38 19.12
CA PRO A 19 8.65 -14.55 18.18
C PRO A 19 8.26 -14.18 16.75
N LEU A 20 9.25 -13.74 15.97
CA LEU A 20 9.16 -13.60 14.52
C LEU A 20 9.03 -14.98 13.87
N LEU A 21 8.31 -15.03 12.74
CA LEU A 21 8.21 -16.22 11.91
C LEU A 21 9.51 -16.38 11.11
N GLY A 22 10.20 -17.52 11.27
CA GLY A 22 11.35 -17.92 10.47
C GLY A 22 10.91 -18.78 9.28
N LEU A 23 9.95 -18.30 8.49
CA LEU A 23 9.34 -19.06 7.38
C LEU A 23 9.45 -18.28 6.07
N THR A 24 9.53 -19.02 4.96
CA THR A 24 9.21 -18.46 3.65
C THR A 24 7.70 -18.29 3.49
N ILE A 25 7.27 -17.46 2.55
CA ILE A 25 5.84 -17.27 2.24
C ILE A 25 5.22 -18.57 1.71
N GLY A 26 5.99 -19.37 0.93
CA GLY A 26 5.55 -20.68 0.46
C GLY A 26 5.29 -21.66 1.60
N GLU A 27 6.20 -21.71 2.59
CA GLU A 27 6.03 -22.55 3.79
C GLU A 27 4.82 -22.11 4.62
N ALA A 28 4.60 -20.80 4.78
CA ALA A 28 3.43 -20.27 5.49
C ALA A 28 2.12 -20.75 4.83
N LEU A 29 2.03 -20.72 3.49
CA LEU A 29 0.87 -21.26 2.77
C LEU A 29 0.75 -22.79 2.96
N ASN A 30 1.85 -23.54 2.92
CA ASN A 30 1.83 -24.99 3.14
C ASN A 30 1.30 -25.33 4.54
N GLN A 31 1.74 -24.59 5.58
CA GLN A 31 1.24 -24.76 6.94
C GLN A 31 -0.24 -24.37 7.06
N ALA A 32 -0.66 -23.26 6.46
CA ALA A 32 -2.07 -22.86 6.43
C ALA A 32 -2.95 -23.90 5.74
N ALA A 33 -2.50 -24.45 4.59
CA ALA A 33 -3.23 -25.51 3.89
C ALA A 33 -3.29 -26.82 4.66
N ALA A 34 -2.28 -27.15 5.45
CA ALA A 34 -2.30 -28.32 6.33
C ALA A 34 -3.28 -28.12 7.50
N ARG A 35 -3.30 -26.94 8.11
CA ARG A 35 -4.11 -26.64 9.30
C ARG A 35 -5.57 -26.31 8.95
N PHE A 36 -5.81 -25.53 7.90
CA PHE A 36 -7.10 -24.96 7.53
C PHE A 36 -7.62 -25.44 6.17
N GLY A 37 -7.13 -26.56 5.66
CA GLY A 37 -7.28 -27.00 4.26
C GLY A 37 -8.69 -27.02 3.70
N GLY A 38 -9.72 -27.23 4.52
CA GLY A 38 -11.13 -27.23 4.09
C GLY A 38 -11.82 -25.86 4.17
N ARG A 39 -11.17 -24.85 4.77
CA ARG A 39 -11.73 -23.50 4.89
C ARG A 39 -11.44 -22.69 3.63
N GLU A 40 -12.32 -21.73 3.31
CA GLU A 40 -12.08 -20.78 2.22
C GLU A 40 -10.86 -19.92 2.51
N ALA A 41 -10.03 -19.73 1.50
CA ALA A 41 -8.84 -18.88 1.53
C ALA A 41 -9.04 -17.63 0.66
N VAL A 42 -9.64 -17.81 -0.54
CA VAL A 42 -9.89 -16.73 -1.50
C VAL A 42 -11.28 -16.88 -2.09
N VAL A 43 -12.04 -15.80 -2.05
CA VAL A 43 -13.33 -15.65 -2.69
C VAL A 43 -13.27 -14.42 -3.60
N ALA A 44 -13.19 -14.63 -4.91
CA ALA A 44 -13.21 -13.55 -5.90
C ALA A 44 -14.63 -13.44 -6.48
N CYS A 45 -15.43 -12.53 -5.92
CA CYS A 45 -16.86 -12.40 -6.22
C CYS A 45 -17.11 -12.11 -7.71
N HIS A 46 -16.36 -11.19 -8.29
CA HIS A 46 -16.49 -10.80 -9.70
C HIS A 46 -16.08 -11.89 -10.70
N GLN A 47 -15.26 -12.87 -10.27
CA GLN A 47 -14.86 -14.01 -11.09
C GLN A 47 -15.70 -15.28 -10.82
N GLY A 48 -16.50 -15.31 -9.76
CA GLY A 48 -17.19 -16.51 -9.29
C GLY A 48 -16.24 -17.61 -8.77
N ILE A 49 -15.02 -17.24 -8.38
CA ILE A 49 -13.97 -18.18 -7.93
C ILE A 49 -14.01 -18.30 -6.40
N ARG A 50 -14.00 -19.54 -5.92
CA ARG A 50 -13.86 -19.88 -4.49
C ARG A 50 -12.79 -20.94 -4.32
N LEU A 51 -11.74 -20.62 -3.58
CA LEU A 51 -10.65 -21.54 -3.27
C LEU A 51 -10.58 -21.78 -1.77
N THR A 52 -10.58 -23.04 -1.37
CA THR A 52 -10.18 -23.40 -0.02
C THR A 52 -8.66 -23.29 0.11
N TYR A 53 -8.11 -23.33 1.32
CA TYR A 53 -6.65 -23.33 1.53
C TYR A 53 -5.96 -24.48 0.81
N ARG A 54 -6.58 -25.67 0.77
CA ARG A 54 -6.07 -26.80 -0.03
C ARG A 54 -6.15 -26.50 -1.53
N GLY A 55 -7.26 -25.94 -1.99
CA GLY A 55 -7.44 -25.55 -3.38
C GLY A 55 -6.45 -24.45 -3.79
N LEU A 56 -6.28 -23.42 -2.97
CA LEU A 56 -5.30 -22.35 -3.21
C LEU A 56 -3.88 -22.94 -3.34
N ARG A 57 -3.47 -23.78 -2.39
CA ARG A 57 -2.15 -24.45 -2.47
C ARG A 57 -2.01 -25.26 -3.77
N THR A 58 -3.04 -25.99 -4.17
CA THR A 58 -2.99 -26.78 -5.42
C THR A 58 -2.78 -25.88 -6.63
N GLU A 59 -3.54 -24.80 -6.77
CA GLU A 59 -3.39 -23.86 -7.89
C GLU A 59 -2.03 -23.13 -7.85
N VAL A 60 -1.56 -22.77 -6.66
CA VAL A 60 -0.23 -22.19 -6.46
C VAL A 60 0.88 -23.18 -6.87
N ASP A 61 0.79 -24.45 -6.49
CA ASP A 61 1.78 -25.47 -6.85
C ASP A 61 1.80 -25.70 -8.38
N ARG A 62 0.65 -25.64 -9.05
CA ARG A 62 0.54 -25.73 -10.51
C ARG A 62 1.20 -24.52 -11.19
N ALA A 63 0.87 -23.29 -10.74
CA ALA A 63 1.47 -22.07 -11.27
C ALA A 63 2.98 -22.01 -11.01
N ALA A 64 3.44 -22.43 -9.82
CA ALA A 64 4.86 -22.51 -9.48
C ALA A 64 5.62 -23.47 -10.42
N ARG A 65 5.05 -24.64 -10.71
CA ARG A 65 5.60 -25.58 -11.70
C ARG A 65 5.56 -25.00 -13.12
N GLY A 66 4.53 -24.20 -13.45
CA GLY A 66 4.48 -23.41 -14.69
C GLY A 66 5.67 -22.45 -14.81
N LEU A 67 6.02 -21.75 -13.73
CA LEU A 67 7.22 -20.89 -13.70
C LEU A 67 8.50 -21.71 -13.89
N LEU A 68 8.64 -22.86 -13.23
CA LEU A 68 9.78 -23.77 -13.46
C LEU A 68 9.85 -24.26 -14.92
N ARG A 69 8.70 -24.56 -15.54
CA ARG A 69 8.62 -24.97 -16.95
C ARG A 69 9.07 -23.87 -17.91
N LEU A 70 8.82 -22.61 -17.57
CA LEU A 70 9.34 -21.46 -18.29
C LEU A 70 10.84 -21.20 -18.05
N GLY A 71 11.49 -21.99 -17.21
CA GLY A 71 12.91 -21.81 -16.86
C GLY A 71 13.16 -20.60 -15.95
N ILE A 72 12.19 -20.25 -15.10
CA ILE A 72 12.38 -19.22 -14.08
C ILE A 72 13.24 -19.75 -12.95
N GLU A 73 14.31 -19.02 -12.68
CA GLU A 73 15.30 -19.37 -11.65
C GLU A 73 15.11 -18.53 -10.38
N ARG A 74 15.71 -18.98 -9.25
CA ARG A 74 15.77 -18.21 -8.00
C ARG A 74 16.41 -16.86 -8.27
N GLY A 75 15.74 -15.80 -7.83
CA GLY A 75 16.16 -14.41 -8.03
C GLY A 75 15.74 -13.80 -9.38
N ASP A 76 15.17 -14.58 -10.32
CA ASP A 76 14.53 -14.00 -11.50
C ASP A 76 13.33 -13.13 -11.08
N ARG A 77 13.06 -12.06 -11.83
CA ARG A 77 11.92 -11.18 -11.57
C ARG A 77 10.75 -11.60 -12.44
N VAL A 78 9.62 -11.83 -11.77
CA VAL A 78 8.33 -12.13 -12.40
C VAL A 78 7.39 -10.97 -12.10
N GLY A 79 6.93 -10.28 -13.12
CA GLY A 79 5.98 -9.17 -12.98
C GLY A 79 4.54 -9.64 -12.98
N ILE A 80 3.71 -8.98 -12.18
CA ILE A 80 2.27 -9.08 -12.32
C ILE A 80 1.68 -7.69 -12.61
N TRP A 81 1.03 -7.57 -13.77
CA TRP A 81 0.37 -6.34 -14.24
C TRP A 81 -1.11 -6.61 -14.44
N SER A 82 -1.85 -6.50 -13.36
CA SER A 82 -3.26 -6.87 -13.31
C SER A 82 -3.99 -6.10 -12.20
N PRO A 83 -5.27 -5.80 -12.37
CA PRO A 83 -6.15 -5.48 -11.27
C PRO A 83 -6.32 -6.67 -10.31
N ASN A 84 -7.13 -6.50 -9.25
CA ASN A 84 -7.39 -7.56 -8.28
C ASN A 84 -8.09 -8.76 -8.92
N CYS A 85 -7.53 -9.95 -8.74
CA CYS A 85 -8.09 -11.21 -9.21
C CYS A 85 -7.53 -12.39 -8.38
N ALA A 86 -8.13 -13.56 -8.48
CA ALA A 86 -7.64 -14.76 -7.80
C ALA A 86 -6.24 -15.16 -8.27
N GLU A 87 -5.97 -15.03 -9.57
CA GLU A 87 -4.67 -15.31 -10.17
C GLU A 87 -3.55 -14.42 -9.64
N TRP A 88 -3.89 -13.20 -9.20
CA TRP A 88 -2.91 -12.32 -8.53
C TRP A 88 -2.39 -12.97 -7.26
N THR A 89 -3.30 -13.46 -6.39
CA THR A 89 -2.92 -14.17 -5.16
C THR A 89 -2.15 -15.46 -5.47
N ILE A 90 -2.60 -16.24 -6.47
CA ILE A 90 -1.91 -17.45 -6.89
C ILE A 90 -0.48 -17.14 -7.35
N THR A 91 -0.29 -16.08 -8.15
CA THR A 91 1.02 -15.64 -8.64
C THR A 91 1.95 -15.22 -7.49
N GLN A 92 1.43 -14.49 -6.49
CA GLN A 92 2.21 -14.08 -5.32
C GLN A 92 2.86 -15.28 -4.62
N PHE A 93 2.07 -16.30 -4.35
CA PHE A 93 2.58 -17.48 -3.66
C PHE A 93 3.38 -18.40 -4.59
N ALA A 94 3.05 -18.48 -5.88
CA ALA A 94 3.80 -19.27 -6.85
C ALA A 94 5.22 -18.72 -7.05
N ALA A 95 5.36 -17.41 -7.23
CA ALA A 95 6.67 -16.74 -7.28
C ALA A 95 7.48 -17.01 -6.01
N ALA A 96 6.83 -16.90 -4.84
CA ALA A 96 7.46 -17.16 -3.55
C ALA A 96 7.97 -18.61 -3.42
N LYS A 97 7.25 -19.60 -3.93
CA LYS A 97 7.66 -21.03 -3.87
C LYS A 97 8.84 -21.35 -4.78
N VAL A 98 8.98 -20.66 -5.88
CA VAL A 98 10.13 -20.88 -6.78
C VAL A 98 11.32 -19.95 -6.49
N GLY A 99 11.16 -19.01 -5.53
CA GLY A 99 12.19 -18.04 -5.19
C GLY A 99 12.37 -16.94 -6.25
N ALA A 100 11.36 -16.73 -7.10
CA ALA A 100 11.32 -15.60 -8.01
C ALA A 100 10.86 -14.34 -7.27
N ILE A 101 11.47 -13.20 -7.60
CA ILE A 101 11.11 -11.90 -7.01
C ILE A 101 9.90 -11.35 -7.73
N LEU A 102 8.76 -11.28 -7.07
CA LEU A 102 7.55 -10.72 -7.64
C LEU A 102 7.69 -9.20 -7.78
N VAL A 103 7.44 -8.68 -8.97
CA VAL A 103 7.39 -7.25 -9.26
C VAL A 103 5.94 -6.82 -9.38
N ASN A 104 5.48 -6.02 -8.43
CA ASN A 104 4.13 -5.48 -8.43
C ASN A 104 4.07 -4.29 -9.39
N ILE A 105 3.29 -4.42 -10.46
CA ILE A 105 3.15 -3.37 -11.47
C ILE A 105 1.78 -2.70 -11.31
N ASN A 106 1.79 -1.38 -11.19
CA ASN A 106 0.55 -0.60 -11.04
C ASN A 106 -0.32 -0.73 -12.31
N PRO A 107 -1.58 -1.18 -12.20
CA PRO A 107 -2.51 -1.29 -13.31
C PRO A 107 -2.73 0.01 -14.11
N ALA A 108 -2.52 1.17 -13.48
CA ALA A 108 -2.71 2.47 -14.10
C ALA A 108 -1.49 2.95 -14.91
N TYR A 109 -0.36 2.24 -14.89
CA TYR A 109 0.84 2.66 -15.62
C TYR A 109 0.58 2.80 -17.10
N ARG A 110 1.12 3.88 -17.66
CA ARG A 110 1.18 4.13 -19.11
C ARG A 110 2.47 3.57 -19.69
N ARG A 111 2.57 3.56 -21.02
CA ARG A 111 3.67 2.95 -21.76
C ARG A 111 5.07 3.29 -21.21
N ARG A 112 5.35 4.58 -20.94
CA ARG A 112 6.67 5.02 -20.47
C ARG A 112 7.03 4.48 -19.09
N GLU A 113 6.06 4.46 -18.18
CA GLU A 113 6.25 3.93 -16.83
C GLU A 113 6.38 2.41 -16.84
N LEU A 114 5.55 1.75 -17.66
CA LEU A 114 5.63 0.31 -17.86
C LEU A 114 7.00 -0.08 -18.39
N GLU A 115 7.47 0.56 -19.47
CA GLU A 115 8.80 0.34 -20.07
C GLU A 115 9.92 0.51 -19.03
N PHE A 116 9.84 1.58 -18.24
CA PHE A 116 10.80 1.84 -17.16
C PHE A 116 10.84 0.70 -16.15
N VAL A 117 9.68 0.28 -15.64
CA VAL A 117 9.60 -0.77 -14.61
C VAL A 117 10.07 -2.12 -15.15
N LEU A 118 9.66 -2.50 -16.36
CA LEU A 118 10.09 -3.76 -17.00
C LEU A 118 11.62 -3.83 -17.16
N ASN A 119 12.23 -2.73 -17.59
CA ASN A 119 13.68 -2.66 -17.80
C ASN A 119 14.46 -2.54 -16.50
N GLN A 120 14.06 -1.64 -15.60
CA GLN A 120 14.78 -1.38 -14.35
C GLN A 120 14.73 -2.60 -13.41
N SER A 121 13.64 -3.35 -13.40
CA SER A 121 13.57 -4.61 -12.66
C SER A 121 14.32 -5.74 -13.35
N GLY A 122 14.63 -5.64 -14.65
CA GLY A 122 15.20 -6.73 -15.43
C GLY A 122 14.24 -7.93 -15.50
N LEU A 123 12.98 -7.67 -15.83
CA LEU A 123 11.90 -8.66 -15.77
C LEU A 123 12.11 -9.84 -16.71
N ALA A 124 12.02 -11.08 -16.20
CA ALA A 124 12.18 -12.30 -16.99
C ALA A 124 10.85 -12.82 -17.54
N ALA A 125 9.78 -12.70 -16.78
CA ALA A 125 8.42 -13.10 -17.19
C ALA A 125 7.40 -12.05 -16.74
N LEU A 126 6.39 -11.79 -17.57
CA LEU A 126 5.27 -10.91 -17.26
C LEU A 126 3.98 -11.72 -17.26
N ILE A 127 3.25 -11.68 -16.15
CA ILE A 127 1.88 -12.17 -16.04
C ILE A 127 0.98 -10.92 -16.10
N THR A 128 0.05 -10.88 -17.06
CA THR A 128 -0.71 -9.66 -17.34
C THR A 128 -2.19 -9.94 -17.59
N ALA A 129 -3.05 -9.03 -17.11
CA ALA A 129 -4.42 -8.95 -17.61
C ALA A 129 -4.41 -8.51 -19.09
N ARG A 130 -5.54 -8.62 -19.76
CA ARG A 130 -5.67 -8.16 -21.16
C ARG A 130 -6.05 -6.69 -21.24
N CYS A 131 -6.79 -6.22 -20.26
CA CYS A 131 -7.23 -4.83 -20.15
C CYS A 131 -7.52 -4.47 -18.69
N PHE A 132 -7.60 -3.19 -18.41
CA PHE A 132 -8.14 -2.64 -17.17
C PHE A 132 -8.87 -1.33 -17.47
N ARG A 133 -10.15 -1.27 -17.09
CA ARG A 133 -11.03 -0.14 -17.46
C ARG A 133 -11.01 0.11 -18.99
N LYS A 134 -10.57 1.30 -19.42
CA LYS A 134 -10.46 1.70 -20.84
C LYS A 134 -9.08 1.42 -21.45
N THR A 135 -8.12 0.89 -20.68
CA THR A 135 -6.76 0.66 -21.17
C THR A 135 -6.62 -0.78 -21.65
N ASP A 136 -6.30 -0.93 -22.94
CA ASP A 136 -5.94 -2.21 -23.55
C ASP A 136 -4.44 -2.49 -23.29
N TYR A 137 -4.15 -3.50 -22.48
CA TYR A 137 -2.79 -3.88 -22.15
C TYR A 137 -2.11 -4.63 -23.29
N VAL A 138 -2.89 -5.38 -24.08
CA VAL A 138 -2.36 -6.11 -25.23
C VAL A 138 -1.86 -5.13 -26.29
N GLU A 139 -2.66 -4.08 -26.59
CA GLU A 139 -2.25 -3.00 -27.49
C GLU A 139 -0.99 -2.30 -26.95
N MET A 140 -0.98 -1.91 -25.70
CA MET A 140 0.16 -1.22 -25.09
C MET A 140 1.44 -2.06 -25.12
N LEU A 141 1.34 -3.38 -24.88
CA LEU A 141 2.48 -4.29 -24.94
C LEU A 141 2.98 -4.48 -26.38
N THR A 142 2.08 -4.59 -27.37
CA THR A 142 2.46 -4.72 -28.79
C THR A 142 3.05 -3.42 -29.36
N ASP A 143 2.59 -2.28 -28.90
CA ASP A 143 3.18 -0.98 -29.23
C ASP A 143 4.59 -0.81 -28.64
N LEU A 144 4.78 -1.29 -27.40
CA LEU A 144 6.08 -1.27 -26.75
C LEU A 144 7.05 -2.29 -27.38
N MET A 145 6.55 -3.47 -27.68
CA MET A 145 7.31 -4.63 -28.16
C MET A 145 6.65 -5.22 -29.42
N PRO A 146 6.83 -4.60 -30.61
CA PRO A 146 6.22 -5.09 -31.87
C PRO A 146 6.59 -6.53 -32.22
N GLU A 147 7.74 -7.00 -31.72
CA GLU A 147 8.21 -8.37 -31.91
C GLU A 147 7.23 -9.42 -31.37
N LEU A 148 6.38 -9.07 -30.40
CA LEU A 148 5.33 -9.95 -29.89
C LEU A 148 4.40 -10.47 -30.99
N THR A 149 4.09 -9.64 -32.00
CA THR A 149 3.16 -10.02 -33.08
C THR A 149 3.71 -11.11 -34.01
N SER A 150 5.03 -11.17 -34.15
CA SER A 150 5.72 -12.15 -35.01
C SER A 150 6.28 -13.35 -34.24
N HIS A 151 6.38 -13.25 -32.92
CA HIS A 151 6.92 -14.34 -32.08
C HIS A 151 6.01 -15.57 -32.12
N ARG A 152 6.58 -16.75 -32.32
CA ARG A 152 5.83 -18.02 -32.41
C ARG A 152 6.21 -19.05 -31.33
N HIS A 153 7.50 -19.22 -31.06
CA HIS A 153 8.01 -20.26 -30.16
C HIS A 153 9.32 -19.86 -29.49
N GLY A 154 9.58 -20.40 -28.29
CA GLY A 154 10.81 -20.19 -27.54
C GLY A 154 10.77 -18.96 -26.63
N ALA A 155 11.95 -18.51 -26.20
CA ALA A 155 12.06 -17.29 -25.41
C ALA A 155 11.87 -16.06 -26.29
N LEU A 156 11.11 -15.10 -25.81
CA LEU A 156 10.89 -13.82 -26.47
C LEU A 156 12.21 -13.05 -26.54
N MET A 157 12.43 -12.36 -27.65
CA MET A 157 13.55 -11.44 -27.83
C MET A 157 13.03 -10.10 -28.32
N THR A 158 13.08 -9.09 -27.46
CA THR A 158 12.62 -7.74 -27.79
C THR A 158 13.74 -6.73 -27.60
N ARG A 159 13.69 -5.63 -28.39
CA ARG A 159 14.69 -4.54 -28.31
C ARG A 159 14.44 -3.64 -27.10
N HIS A 160 13.17 -3.36 -26.81
CA HIS A 160 12.79 -2.41 -25.77
C HIS A 160 12.85 -3.00 -24.35
N VAL A 161 12.65 -4.33 -24.23
CA VAL A 161 12.70 -5.03 -22.93
C VAL A 161 13.51 -6.33 -23.09
N PRO A 162 14.84 -6.25 -23.25
CA PRO A 162 15.67 -7.38 -23.63
C PRO A 162 15.73 -8.52 -22.60
N SER A 163 15.40 -8.25 -21.33
CA SER A 163 15.34 -9.26 -20.27
C SER A 163 14.06 -10.11 -20.31
N LEU A 164 12.98 -9.62 -20.94
CA LEU A 164 11.68 -10.30 -20.94
C LEU A 164 11.69 -11.49 -21.90
N ARG A 165 11.52 -12.68 -21.34
CA ARG A 165 11.54 -13.96 -22.09
C ARG A 165 10.14 -14.54 -22.30
N HIS A 166 9.19 -14.23 -21.42
CA HIS A 166 7.85 -14.84 -21.42
C HIS A 166 6.77 -13.83 -21.06
N VAL A 167 5.61 -13.96 -21.75
CA VAL A 167 4.38 -13.24 -21.41
C VAL A 167 3.26 -14.26 -21.19
N VAL A 168 2.57 -14.17 -20.06
CA VAL A 168 1.40 -14.98 -19.70
C VAL A 168 0.20 -14.08 -19.57
N TYR A 169 -0.80 -14.28 -20.41
CA TYR A 169 -2.05 -13.51 -20.38
C TYR A 169 -3.07 -14.19 -19.47
N LEU A 170 -3.61 -13.46 -18.53
CA LEU A 170 -4.69 -13.96 -17.66
C LEU A 170 -5.94 -14.28 -18.48
N GLY A 171 -6.65 -15.35 -18.09
CA GLY A 171 -7.82 -15.85 -18.77
C GLY A 171 -7.55 -17.07 -19.66
N ALA A 172 -8.52 -17.37 -20.53
CA ALA A 172 -8.50 -18.60 -21.36
C ALA A 172 -7.75 -18.43 -22.69
N GLU A 173 -7.55 -17.20 -23.17
CA GLU A 173 -6.99 -16.90 -24.49
C GLU A 173 -5.59 -16.34 -24.38
N ALA A 174 -4.70 -16.84 -25.24
CA ALA A 174 -3.37 -16.26 -25.42
C ALA A 174 -3.46 -14.87 -26.09
N GLY A 175 -2.49 -14.01 -25.79
CA GLY A 175 -2.22 -12.78 -26.55
C GLY A 175 -0.98 -12.93 -27.44
N PRO A 176 -0.64 -11.89 -28.22
CA PRO A 176 0.53 -11.89 -29.08
C PRO A 176 1.81 -12.25 -28.33
N GLY A 177 2.57 -13.19 -28.88
CA GLY A 177 3.89 -13.58 -28.36
C GLY A 177 3.91 -14.24 -26.99
N GLY A 178 2.74 -14.58 -26.43
CA GLY A 178 2.62 -15.18 -25.11
C GLY A 178 1.68 -16.37 -25.06
N ILE A 179 1.44 -16.89 -23.87
CA ILE A 179 0.55 -18.02 -23.61
C ILE A 179 -0.61 -17.62 -22.70
N ALA A 180 -1.73 -18.34 -22.78
CA ALA A 180 -2.83 -18.14 -21.86
C ALA A 180 -2.50 -18.68 -20.47
N TRP A 181 -3.06 -18.10 -19.42
CA TRP A 181 -2.91 -18.57 -18.03
C TRP A 181 -3.27 -20.05 -17.88
N ARG A 182 -4.36 -20.47 -18.52
CA ARG A 182 -4.79 -21.85 -18.49
C ARG A 182 -3.71 -22.80 -19.04
N THR A 183 -3.15 -22.48 -20.21
CA THR A 183 -2.07 -23.25 -20.83
C THR A 183 -0.80 -23.25 -19.98
N PHE A 184 -0.45 -22.09 -19.40
CA PHE A 184 0.68 -21.95 -18.47
C PHE A 184 0.57 -22.90 -17.28
N VAL A 185 -0.61 -22.98 -16.65
CA VAL A 185 -0.85 -23.86 -15.50
C VAL A 185 -0.89 -25.34 -15.93
N GLU A 186 -1.53 -25.66 -17.08
CA GLU A 186 -1.56 -27.03 -17.63
C GLU A 186 -0.17 -27.54 -17.99
N GLN A 187 0.69 -26.71 -18.57
CA GLN A 187 2.10 -27.05 -18.81
C GLN A 187 2.89 -27.26 -17.51
N GLY A 188 2.52 -26.56 -16.43
CA GLY A 188 3.06 -26.81 -15.10
C GLY A 188 2.78 -28.23 -14.59
N ASP A 189 1.64 -28.83 -14.97
CA ASP A 189 1.29 -30.19 -14.56
C ASP A 189 2.21 -31.25 -15.15
N GLU A 190 2.93 -30.96 -16.25
CA GLU A 190 3.95 -31.84 -16.83
C GLU A 190 5.21 -31.94 -15.95
N ILE A 191 5.45 -30.94 -15.09
CA ILE A 191 6.55 -30.92 -14.12
C ILE A 191 6.09 -31.65 -12.85
N GLY A 192 6.86 -32.65 -12.41
CA GLY A 192 6.59 -33.33 -11.15
C GLY A 192 6.68 -32.40 -9.92
N LEU A 193 6.21 -32.88 -8.77
CA LEU A 193 6.29 -32.15 -7.51
C LEU A 193 7.72 -32.08 -6.93
N SER A 194 8.60 -33.05 -7.29
CA SER A 194 9.95 -33.14 -6.73
C SER A 194 10.79 -31.88 -7.05
N PRO A 195 10.86 -31.36 -8.30
CA PRO A 195 11.59 -30.15 -8.61
C PRO A 195 11.10 -28.91 -7.82
N LEU A 196 9.79 -28.79 -7.61
CA LEU A 196 9.24 -27.70 -6.80
C LEU A 196 9.65 -27.86 -5.33
N SER A 197 9.53 -29.06 -4.78
CA SER A 197 9.93 -29.32 -3.38
C SER A 197 11.43 -29.14 -3.14
N GLU A 198 12.26 -29.45 -4.13
CA GLU A 198 13.70 -29.19 -4.07
C GLU A 198 14.00 -27.69 -4.08
N ARG A 199 13.29 -26.94 -4.93
CA ARG A 199 13.39 -25.47 -5.00
C ARG A 199 12.96 -24.83 -3.68
N GLU A 200 11.79 -25.19 -3.12
CA GLU A 200 11.29 -24.66 -1.85
C GLU A 200 12.30 -24.88 -0.70
N ARG A 201 12.91 -26.08 -0.62
CA ARG A 201 13.92 -26.38 0.43
C ARG A 201 15.22 -25.60 0.32
N ALA A 202 15.54 -25.06 -0.86
CA ALA A 202 16.73 -24.27 -1.09
C ALA A 202 16.56 -22.79 -0.75
N LEU A 203 15.31 -22.33 -0.51
CA LEU A 203 14.99 -20.95 -0.19
C LEU A 203 15.24 -20.62 1.27
N GLN A 204 15.53 -19.36 1.53
CA GLN A 204 15.71 -18.81 2.87
C GLN A 204 14.69 -17.69 3.11
N PHE A 205 14.25 -17.52 4.35
CA PHE A 205 13.29 -16.46 4.68
C PHE A 205 13.88 -15.04 4.48
N ASP A 206 15.19 -14.90 4.43
CA ASP A 206 15.89 -13.62 4.14
C ASP A 206 16.01 -13.33 2.64
N ASP A 207 15.65 -14.28 1.77
CA ASP A 207 15.72 -14.05 0.33
C ASP A 207 14.82 -12.89 -0.09
N PRO A 208 15.27 -12.03 -1.03
CA PRO A 208 14.41 -11.03 -1.65
C PRO A 208 13.27 -11.72 -2.40
N ILE A 209 12.05 -11.25 -2.19
CA ILE A 209 10.86 -11.90 -2.76
C ILE A 209 9.89 -10.94 -3.44
N ASN A 210 10.02 -9.65 -3.17
CA ASN A 210 9.11 -8.68 -3.73
C ASN A 210 9.81 -7.37 -4.04
N ILE A 211 9.49 -6.77 -5.19
CA ILE A 211 9.84 -5.39 -5.54
C ILE A 211 8.55 -4.62 -5.73
N GLN A 212 8.36 -3.57 -4.94
CA GLN A 212 7.23 -2.66 -5.08
C GLN A 212 7.72 -1.27 -5.44
N TYR A 213 7.21 -0.73 -6.55
CA TYR A 213 7.58 0.59 -7.00
C TYR A 213 6.80 1.68 -6.28
N THR A 214 7.53 2.63 -5.71
CA THR A 214 6.98 3.82 -5.08
C THR A 214 7.20 5.03 -5.97
N SER A 215 6.26 5.98 -5.96
CA SER A 215 6.44 7.27 -6.65
C SER A 215 7.57 8.03 -5.97
N GLY A 216 8.72 8.06 -6.62
CA GLY A 216 9.87 8.83 -6.13
C GLY A 216 9.62 10.33 -6.18
N THR A 217 10.19 11.05 -5.23
CA THR A 217 10.16 12.53 -5.21
C THR A 217 11.02 13.16 -6.32
N THR A 218 11.84 12.35 -6.98
CA THR A 218 12.80 12.74 -8.01
C THR A 218 12.32 12.42 -9.45
N GLY A 219 11.04 12.07 -9.62
CA GLY A 219 10.42 11.83 -10.92
C GLY A 219 10.44 10.38 -11.42
N SER A 220 11.42 9.55 -11.06
CA SER A 220 11.43 8.13 -11.45
C SER A 220 11.03 7.23 -10.27
N PRO A 221 10.17 6.23 -10.49
CA PRO A 221 9.79 5.28 -9.45
C PRO A 221 11.00 4.53 -8.89
N LYS A 222 10.97 4.22 -7.57
CA LYS A 222 12.01 3.43 -6.90
C LYS A 222 11.44 2.09 -6.47
N GLY A 223 12.10 0.99 -6.80
CA GLY A 223 11.69 -0.36 -6.44
C GLY A 223 12.16 -0.74 -5.03
N ALA A 224 11.31 -0.64 -4.02
CA ALA A 224 11.61 -1.14 -2.68
C ALA A 224 11.68 -2.67 -2.69
N THR A 225 12.82 -3.24 -2.30
CA THR A 225 13.07 -4.69 -2.30
C THR A 225 12.83 -5.27 -0.92
N LEU A 226 11.94 -6.23 -0.83
CA LEU A 226 11.46 -6.83 0.41
C LEU A 226 11.74 -8.33 0.43
N SER A 227 12.10 -8.87 1.61
CA SER A 227 12.29 -10.32 1.81
C SER A 227 11.00 -10.99 2.26
N HIS A 228 10.97 -12.34 2.21
CA HIS A 228 9.90 -13.10 2.87
C HIS A 228 9.74 -12.67 4.33
N HIS A 229 10.85 -12.51 5.05
CA HIS A 229 10.86 -12.17 6.47
C HIS A 229 10.22 -10.80 6.75
N ASN A 230 10.52 -9.81 5.90
CA ASN A 230 9.93 -8.49 6.02
C ASN A 230 8.39 -8.55 5.95
N ILE A 231 7.86 -9.02 4.82
CA ILE A 231 6.43 -8.88 4.53
C ILE A 231 5.58 -9.95 5.23
N LEU A 232 6.09 -11.18 5.43
CA LEU A 232 5.33 -12.22 6.13
C LEU A 232 5.10 -11.85 7.60
N ASN A 233 6.15 -11.40 8.30
CA ASN A 233 6.02 -10.98 9.70
C ASN A 233 5.14 -9.73 9.83
N ASN A 234 5.22 -8.80 8.88
CA ASN A 234 4.36 -7.62 8.90
C ASN A 234 2.88 -8.00 8.77
N GLY A 235 2.54 -8.85 7.79
CA GLY A 235 1.18 -9.41 7.67
C GLY A 235 0.74 -10.17 8.93
N TYR A 236 1.64 -10.96 9.53
CA TYR A 236 1.36 -11.69 10.76
C TYR A 236 1.00 -10.77 11.93
N PHE A 237 1.79 -9.71 12.20
CA PHE A 237 1.49 -8.80 13.30
C PHE A 237 0.26 -7.93 13.03
N VAL A 238 0.01 -7.53 11.77
CA VAL A 238 -1.26 -6.87 11.40
C VAL A 238 -2.45 -7.75 11.75
N GLY A 239 -2.43 -9.02 11.35
CA GLY A 239 -3.52 -9.95 11.66
C GLY A 239 -3.69 -10.20 13.16
N ARG A 240 -2.59 -10.22 13.91
CA ARG A 240 -2.65 -10.34 15.38
C ARG A 240 -3.30 -9.13 16.04
N THR A 241 -2.93 -7.91 15.64
CA THR A 241 -3.54 -6.68 16.16
C THR A 241 -5.05 -6.66 15.91
N LEU A 242 -5.49 -7.16 14.73
CA LEU A 242 -6.91 -7.29 14.38
C LEU A 242 -7.58 -8.55 14.98
N ARG A 243 -6.83 -9.35 15.74
CA ARG A 243 -7.31 -10.59 16.37
C ARG A 243 -7.92 -11.57 15.38
N TYR A 244 -7.28 -11.71 14.21
CA TYR A 244 -7.77 -12.64 13.19
C TYR A 244 -7.67 -14.10 13.62
N THR A 245 -8.66 -14.84 13.21
CA THR A 245 -8.78 -16.29 13.34
C THR A 245 -9.23 -16.89 12.01
N GLU A 246 -9.30 -18.20 11.96
CA GLU A 246 -9.82 -18.92 10.79
C GLU A 246 -11.33 -18.74 10.55
N ALA A 247 -12.03 -18.02 11.42
CA ALA A 247 -13.43 -17.66 11.25
C ALA A 247 -13.60 -16.32 10.51
N ASP A 248 -12.52 -15.55 10.39
CA ASP A 248 -12.58 -14.20 9.80
C ASP A 248 -12.60 -14.22 8.27
N ARG A 249 -13.29 -13.22 7.73
CA ARG A 249 -13.45 -12.97 6.29
C ARG A 249 -13.16 -11.50 6.02
N ILE A 250 -12.11 -11.25 5.26
CA ILE A 250 -11.56 -9.91 5.06
C ILE A 250 -12.01 -9.38 3.70
N CYS A 251 -12.90 -8.39 3.67
CA CYS A 251 -13.25 -7.66 2.46
C CYS A 251 -12.08 -6.77 2.05
N LEU A 252 -11.48 -7.05 0.88
CA LEU A 252 -10.30 -6.37 0.35
C LEU A 252 -10.61 -5.66 -0.97
N PRO A 253 -11.21 -4.47 -0.97
CA PRO A 253 -11.36 -3.64 -2.15
C PRO A 253 -10.08 -2.89 -2.52
N VAL A 254 -9.08 -2.89 -1.62
CA VAL A 254 -7.78 -2.23 -1.82
C VAL A 254 -6.92 -2.97 -2.84
N PRO A 255 -6.10 -2.25 -3.64
CA PRO A 255 -5.35 -2.87 -4.73
C PRO A 255 -4.22 -3.79 -4.25
N PHE A 256 -4.09 -4.94 -4.91
CA PHE A 256 -3.06 -5.94 -4.60
C PHE A 256 -1.66 -5.57 -5.06
N TYR A 257 -1.53 -4.71 -6.06
CA TYR A 257 -0.21 -4.21 -6.45
C TYR A 257 0.45 -3.37 -5.35
N HIS A 258 -0.33 -2.92 -4.36
CA HIS A 258 0.13 -2.19 -3.19
C HIS A 258 0.20 -3.12 -1.96
N CYS A 259 1.17 -2.87 -1.08
CA CYS A 259 1.36 -3.64 0.15
C CYS A 259 0.13 -3.67 1.07
N PHE A 260 -0.77 -2.70 0.97
CA PHE A 260 -2.04 -2.71 1.71
C PHE A 260 -2.89 -3.94 1.34
N GLY A 261 -2.95 -4.31 0.05
CA GLY A 261 -3.64 -5.54 -0.38
C GLY A 261 -2.78 -6.79 -0.21
N CYS A 262 -1.58 -6.84 -0.82
CA CYS A 262 -0.79 -8.07 -0.92
C CYS A 262 -0.05 -8.47 0.38
N VAL A 263 0.18 -7.56 1.31
CA VAL A 263 0.83 -7.87 2.60
C VAL A 263 -0.19 -7.85 3.72
N MET A 264 -0.80 -6.69 3.99
CA MET A 264 -1.74 -6.52 5.10
C MET A 264 -3.02 -7.35 4.89
N GLY A 265 -3.43 -7.59 3.65
CA GLY A 265 -4.57 -8.45 3.30
C GLY A 265 -4.19 -9.92 3.19
N THR A 266 -3.50 -10.31 2.09
CA THR A 266 -3.28 -11.73 1.76
C THR A 266 -2.38 -12.47 2.76
N LEU A 267 -1.26 -11.86 3.19
CA LEU A 267 -0.35 -12.52 4.14
C LEU A 267 -0.92 -12.53 5.56
N ALA A 268 -1.64 -11.49 5.98
CA ALA A 268 -2.36 -11.52 7.25
C ALA A 268 -3.43 -12.63 7.26
N ALA A 269 -4.18 -12.80 6.16
CA ALA A 269 -5.15 -13.87 6.04
C ALA A 269 -4.50 -15.26 6.16
N VAL A 270 -3.45 -15.51 5.37
CA VAL A 270 -2.79 -16.83 5.33
C VAL A 270 -2.16 -17.20 6.67
N THR A 271 -1.54 -16.26 7.37
CA THR A 271 -0.91 -16.52 8.67
C THR A 271 -1.93 -16.83 9.79
N HIS A 272 -3.20 -16.49 9.60
CA HIS A 272 -4.27 -16.70 10.61
C HIS A 272 -5.37 -17.67 10.14
N GLY A 273 -5.33 -18.14 8.88
CA GLY A 273 -6.35 -19.03 8.31
C GLY A 273 -7.64 -18.32 7.91
N ALA A 274 -7.64 -16.98 7.84
CA ALA A 274 -8.79 -16.17 7.44
C ALA A 274 -9.02 -16.20 5.92
N ALA A 275 -10.23 -15.86 5.47
CA ALA A 275 -10.56 -15.78 4.06
C ALA A 275 -10.36 -14.37 3.51
N VAL A 276 -9.81 -14.25 2.32
CA VAL A 276 -9.76 -13.01 1.52
C VAL A 276 -10.99 -12.97 0.62
N VAL A 277 -11.76 -11.89 0.68
CA VAL A 277 -12.91 -11.65 -0.17
C VAL A 277 -12.63 -10.45 -1.08
N LEU A 278 -12.60 -10.68 -2.39
CA LEU A 278 -12.40 -9.67 -3.42
C LEU A 278 -13.77 -9.26 -3.99
N PRO A 279 -14.29 -8.07 -3.67
CA PRO A 279 -15.59 -7.62 -4.18
C PRO A 279 -15.58 -7.38 -5.69
N GLY A 280 -14.47 -6.89 -6.24
CA GLY A 280 -14.29 -6.55 -7.64
C GLY A 280 -12.81 -6.56 -8.05
N ASP A 281 -12.56 -6.25 -9.31
CA ASP A 281 -11.22 -6.05 -9.86
C ASP A 281 -10.58 -4.72 -9.39
N ALA A 282 -11.41 -3.77 -8.98
CA ALA A 282 -11.06 -2.50 -8.36
C ALA A 282 -12.11 -2.14 -7.30
N PHE A 283 -11.86 -1.07 -6.57
CA PHE A 283 -12.85 -0.54 -5.64
C PHE A 283 -14.07 0.01 -6.39
N GLU A 284 -15.23 -0.45 -5.95
CA GLU A 284 -16.54 0.06 -6.34
C GLU A 284 -17.42 -0.02 -5.08
N PRO A 285 -18.08 1.10 -4.66
CA PRO A 285 -18.79 1.17 -3.37
C PRO A 285 -19.89 0.13 -3.22
N GLU A 286 -20.76 -0.01 -4.23
CA GLU A 286 -21.88 -0.95 -4.17
C GLU A 286 -21.41 -2.40 -4.16
N ALA A 287 -20.47 -2.77 -5.03
CA ALA A 287 -19.92 -4.11 -5.07
C ALA A 287 -19.25 -4.47 -3.72
N THR A 288 -18.55 -3.50 -3.08
CA THR A 288 -17.93 -3.69 -1.78
C THR A 288 -18.96 -3.91 -0.68
N LEU A 289 -20.01 -3.09 -0.62
CA LEU A 289 -21.11 -3.24 0.34
C LEU A 289 -21.83 -4.58 0.18
N ARG A 290 -22.19 -4.95 -1.06
CA ARG A 290 -22.87 -6.19 -1.38
C ARG A 290 -22.02 -7.43 -1.07
N ALA A 291 -20.73 -7.40 -1.41
CA ALA A 291 -19.81 -8.49 -1.07
C ALA A 291 -19.66 -8.64 0.45
N THR A 292 -19.57 -7.52 1.19
CA THR A 292 -19.49 -7.53 2.66
C THR A 292 -20.72 -8.22 3.28
N GLU A 293 -21.92 -7.90 2.81
CA GLU A 293 -23.16 -8.55 3.26
C GLU A 293 -23.22 -10.02 2.86
N THR A 294 -23.09 -10.31 1.56
CA THR A 294 -23.30 -11.64 0.99
C THR A 294 -22.30 -12.65 1.54
N GLU A 295 -21.05 -12.25 1.65
CA GLU A 295 -19.95 -13.08 2.17
C GLU A 295 -19.83 -13.02 3.68
N ARG A 296 -20.67 -12.22 4.36
CA ARG A 296 -20.65 -12.01 5.81
C ARG A 296 -19.23 -11.69 6.29
N CYS A 297 -18.62 -10.70 5.64
CA CYS A 297 -17.27 -10.28 6.00
C CYS A 297 -17.23 -9.78 7.45
N THR A 298 -16.17 -10.13 8.17
CA THR A 298 -15.93 -9.74 9.57
C THR A 298 -14.96 -8.56 9.68
N SER A 299 -14.25 -8.29 8.58
CA SER A 299 -13.26 -7.23 8.49
C SER A 299 -13.34 -6.54 7.13
N ILE A 300 -13.06 -5.24 7.10
CA ILE A 300 -13.03 -4.44 5.88
C ILE A 300 -11.84 -3.49 5.88
N TYR A 301 -11.13 -3.41 4.74
CA TYR A 301 -10.00 -2.51 4.54
C TYR A 301 -10.37 -1.39 3.57
N GLY A 302 -9.83 -0.21 3.80
CA GLY A 302 -10.01 0.89 2.89
C GLY A 302 -9.15 2.11 3.23
N VAL A 303 -9.00 2.98 2.24
CA VAL A 303 -8.54 4.35 2.48
C VAL A 303 -9.74 5.20 2.88
N PRO A 304 -9.56 6.36 3.54
CA PRO A 304 -10.68 7.19 4.01
C PRO A 304 -11.73 7.49 2.94
N THR A 305 -11.31 7.82 1.72
CA THR A 305 -12.22 8.10 0.60
C THR A 305 -13.09 6.90 0.19
N MET A 306 -12.60 5.66 0.35
CA MET A 306 -13.39 4.46 0.10
C MET A 306 -14.50 4.29 1.14
N PHE A 307 -14.21 4.60 2.41
CA PHE A 307 -15.23 4.57 3.47
C PHE A 307 -16.27 5.66 3.28
N ILE A 308 -15.86 6.88 2.93
CA ILE A 308 -16.78 7.98 2.62
C ILE A 308 -17.71 7.58 1.46
N ALA A 309 -17.15 7.09 0.35
CA ALA A 309 -17.93 6.67 -0.81
C ALA A 309 -18.93 5.55 -0.49
N GLN A 310 -18.61 4.63 0.42
CA GLN A 310 -19.53 3.59 0.88
C GLN A 310 -20.64 4.16 1.78
N LEU A 311 -20.29 5.03 2.74
CA LEU A 311 -21.22 5.65 3.67
C LEU A 311 -22.27 6.56 2.98
N GLU A 312 -21.86 7.20 1.88
CA GLU A 312 -22.70 8.09 1.06
C GLU A 312 -23.47 7.35 -0.05
N HIS A 313 -23.12 6.08 -0.32
CA HIS A 313 -23.74 5.34 -1.43
C HIS A 313 -25.23 5.08 -1.18
N PRO A 314 -26.12 5.28 -2.18
CA PRO A 314 -27.57 5.04 -2.02
C PRO A 314 -27.93 3.64 -1.50
N SER A 315 -27.13 2.62 -1.83
CA SER A 315 -27.33 1.23 -1.37
C SER A 315 -26.92 1.02 0.09
N PHE A 316 -26.25 1.96 0.75
CA PHE A 316 -25.71 1.77 2.11
C PHE A 316 -26.78 1.31 3.10
N ASN A 317 -27.93 1.98 3.11
CA ASN A 317 -29.02 1.66 4.03
C ASN A 317 -29.81 0.39 3.64
N SER A 318 -29.50 -0.24 2.50
CA SER A 318 -30.16 -1.47 2.01
C SER A 318 -29.35 -2.74 2.27
N VAL A 319 -28.12 -2.63 2.79
CA VAL A 319 -27.23 -3.76 3.11
C VAL A 319 -27.10 -3.95 4.61
N ARG A 320 -26.81 -5.20 5.01
CA ARG A 320 -26.59 -5.57 6.42
C ARG A 320 -25.11 -5.78 6.66
N LEU A 321 -24.52 -5.01 7.58
CA LEU A 321 -23.10 -5.00 7.88
C LEU A 321 -22.77 -5.51 9.30
N GLU A 322 -23.74 -6.07 10.03
CA GLU A 322 -23.59 -6.50 11.42
C GLU A 322 -22.59 -7.66 11.62
N SER A 323 -22.12 -8.28 10.53
CA SER A 323 -21.03 -9.26 10.60
C SER A 323 -19.66 -8.62 10.78
N LEU A 324 -19.51 -7.33 10.43
CA LEU A 324 -18.26 -6.61 10.61
C LEU A 324 -17.98 -6.41 12.10
N ARG A 325 -16.72 -6.57 12.48
CA ARG A 325 -16.21 -6.27 13.82
C ARG A 325 -14.93 -5.44 13.80
N THR A 326 -14.09 -5.60 12.80
CA THR A 326 -12.76 -4.99 12.73
C THR A 326 -12.43 -4.52 11.31
N GLY A 327 -11.33 -3.83 11.16
CA GLY A 327 -10.85 -3.37 9.86
C GLY A 327 -9.69 -2.41 9.97
N ILE A 328 -9.24 -1.93 8.81
CA ILE A 328 -8.14 -0.98 8.71
C ILE A 328 -8.55 0.21 7.85
N MET A 329 -8.39 1.41 8.41
CA MET A 329 -8.40 2.65 7.64
C MET A 329 -6.96 3.18 7.59
N ALA A 330 -6.36 3.26 6.39
CA ALA A 330 -4.95 3.64 6.24
C ALA A 330 -4.67 4.25 4.86
N GLY A 331 -3.41 4.62 4.62
CA GLY A 331 -2.93 5.12 3.31
C GLY A 331 -3.04 6.64 3.12
N ALA A 332 -3.83 7.31 3.94
CA ALA A 332 -3.96 8.77 3.99
C ALA A 332 -4.28 9.21 5.44
N PRO A 333 -4.25 10.49 5.79
CA PRO A 333 -4.78 10.98 7.05
C PRO A 333 -6.24 10.55 7.24
N CYS A 334 -6.54 9.96 8.39
CA CYS A 334 -7.86 9.40 8.68
C CYS A 334 -8.71 10.43 9.43
N PRO A 335 -9.77 11.00 8.80
CA PRO A 335 -10.60 12.00 9.49
C PRO A 335 -11.36 11.38 10.66
N ILE A 336 -11.36 12.07 11.79
CA ILE A 336 -11.97 11.61 13.05
C ILE A 336 -13.46 11.28 12.86
N GLU A 337 -14.19 12.14 12.17
CA GLU A 337 -15.63 11.97 11.98
C GLU A 337 -15.95 10.78 11.05
N VAL A 338 -15.12 10.52 10.04
CA VAL A 338 -15.25 9.34 9.18
C VAL A 338 -15.01 8.06 10.00
N MET A 339 -13.98 8.06 10.86
CA MET A 339 -13.72 6.94 11.76
C MET A 339 -14.91 6.65 12.67
N LYS A 340 -15.53 7.68 13.27
CA LYS A 340 -16.71 7.53 14.12
C LYS A 340 -17.90 6.97 13.32
N GLN A 341 -18.14 7.46 12.10
CA GLN A 341 -19.22 6.93 11.25
C GLN A 341 -18.99 5.47 10.86
N VAL A 342 -17.73 5.07 10.60
CA VAL A 342 -17.39 3.66 10.34
C VAL A 342 -17.67 2.78 11.56
N ILE A 343 -17.34 3.26 12.75
CA ILE A 343 -17.64 2.55 14.00
C ILE A 343 -19.15 2.39 14.18
N ASP A 344 -19.90 3.48 14.09
CA ASP A 344 -21.31 3.53 14.48
C ASP A 344 -22.23 2.97 13.39
N ARG A 345 -22.02 3.37 12.12
CA ARG A 345 -22.95 3.06 11.02
C ARG A 345 -22.57 1.81 10.23
N MET A 346 -21.25 1.51 10.12
CA MET A 346 -20.78 0.28 9.46
C MET A 346 -20.56 -0.88 10.44
N HIS A 347 -20.77 -0.67 11.74
CA HIS A 347 -20.58 -1.67 12.79
C HIS A 347 -19.15 -2.22 12.88
N VAL A 348 -18.13 -1.34 12.78
CA VAL A 348 -16.72 -1.71 12.88
C VAL A 348 -16.10 -1.17 14.18
N PRO A 349 -16.51 -1.66 15.36
CA PRO A 349 -16.05 -1.10 16.65
C PRO A 349 -14.54 -1.22 16.88
N GLU A 350 -13.91 -2.21 16.26
CA GLU A 350 -12.48 -2.51 16.38
C GLU A 350 -11.67 -2.01 15.16
N VAL A 351 -12.14 -0.96 14.45
CA VAL A 351 -11.36 -0.39 13.32
C VAL A 351 -10.05 0.21 13.83
N THR A 352 -8.95 -0.03 13.11
CA THR A 352 -7.61 0.46 13.45
C THR A 352 -7.06 1.38 12.36
N ILE A 353 -6.12 2.25 12.75
CA ILE A 353 -5.28 3.00 11.82
C ILE A 353 -3.92 2.32 11.73
N CYS A 354 -3.36 2.26 10.53
CA CYS A 354 -1.98 1.84 10.30
C CYS A 354 -1.19 2.96 9.65
N TYR A 355 0.06 3.12 10.09
CA TYR A 355 1.04 4.00 9.48
C TYR A 355 2.28 3.22 9.05
N GLY A 356 2.78 3.58 7.91
CA GLY A 356 4.02 3.07 7.35
C GLY A 356 4.17 3.40 5.88
N MET A 357 5.10 2.74 5.23
CA MET A 357 5.46 2.96 3.82
C MET A 357 5.93 1.65 3.20
N THR A 358 5.95 1.55 1.89
CA THR A 358 6.40 0.33 1.20
C THR A 358 7.77 -0.13 1.69
N GLU A 359 8.66 0.81 1.94
CA GLU A 359 10.02 0.61 2.46
C GLU A 359 10.06 0.05 3.90
N THR A 360 8.90 -0.03 4.58
CA THR A 360 8.76 -0.63 5.92
C THR A 360 7.76 -1.79 5.97
N SER A 361 7.39 -2.39 4.83
CA SER A 361 6.78 -3.72 4.62
C SER A 361 5.28 -3.96 4.96
N PRO A 362 4.33 -3.02 5.06
CA PRO A 362 4.46 -1.59 5.11
C PRO A 362 4.35 -1.01 6.53
N VAL A 363 3.80 -1.75 7.52
CA VAL A 363 3.34 -1.19 8.81
C VAL A 363 4.48 -1.06 9.79
N SER A 364 4.70 0.17 10.25
CA SER A 364 5.55 0.45 11.41
C SER A 364 4.73 0.70 12.67
N PHE A 365 3.59 1.39 12.55
CA PHE A 365 2.70 1.71 13.68
C PHE A 365 1.27 1.26 13.37
N GLN A 366 0.57 0.82 14.41
CA GLN A 366 -0.84 0.49 14.34
C GLN A 366 -1.51 0.83 15.68
N SER A 367 -2.74 1.33 15.64
CA SER A 367 -3.56 1.42 16.85
C SER A 367 -4.08 0.04 17.23
N GLU A 368 -4.17 -0.23 18.54
CA GLU A 368 -4.75 -1.47 19.05
C GLU A 368 -6.29 -1.39 19.02
N VAL A 369 -6.95 -2.53 18.89
CA VAL A 369 -8.42 -2.60 18.87
C VAL A 369 -9.07 -2.14 20.19
N ASP A 370 -8.35 -2.25 21.30
CA ASP A 370 -8.79 -1.82 22.63
C ASP A 370 -8.35 -0.40 22.99
N ASP A 371 -7.61 0.29 22.12
CA ASP A 371 -7.21 1.67 22.38
C ASP A 371 -8.45 2.56 22.53
N PRO A 372 -8.40 3.55 23.44
CA PRO A 372 -9.44 4.57 23.50
C PRO A 372 -9.68 5.22 22.14
N ILE A 373 -10.93 5.52 21.82
CA ILE A 373 -11.30 6.07 20.52
C ILE A 373 -10.46 7.30 20.14
N ASP A 374 -10.22 8.19 21.11
CA ASP A 374 -9.40 9.39 20.88
C ASP A 374 -7.96 9.05 20.46
N ALA A 375 -7.36 8.02 21.05
CA ALA A 375 -6.03 7.55 20.64
C ALA A 375 -6.06 6.94 19.23
N ARG A 376 -7.09 6.14 18.91
CA ARG A 376 -7.24 5.52 17.57
C ARG A 376 -7.46 6.52 16.45
N VAL A 377 -8.17 7.61 16.71
CA VAL A 377 -8.53 8.59 15.67
C VAL A 377 -7.56 9.79 15.58
N SER A 378 -6.75 10.03 16.63
CA SER A 378 -5.83 11.17 16.68
C SER A 378 -4.36 10.81 16.54
N THR A 379 -4.00 9.51 16.54
CA THR A 379 -2.62 9.03 16.43
C THR A 379 -2.50 7.93 15.38
N VAL A 380 -1.27 7.59 15.02
CA VAL A 380 -1.00 6.40 14.19
C VAL A 380 -0.79 5.13 15.03
N GLY A 381 -1.08 5.20 16.32
CA GLY A 381 -0.94 4.07 17.24
C GLY A 381 0.46 3.95 17.83
N ARG A 382 0.84 2.71 18.14
CA ARG A 382 2.12 2.32 18.72
C ARG A 382 2.97 1.57 17.73
N ILE A 383 4.29 1.58 17.97
CA ILE A 383 5.25 0.82 17.17
C ILE A 383 4.94 -0.68 17.21
N HIS A 384 4.98 -1.36 16.07
CA HIS A 384 4.76 -2.80 15.96
C HIS A 384 5.81 -3.62 16.74
N PRO A 385 5.49 -4.88 17.14
CA PRO A 385 6.44 -5.78 17.77
C PRO A 385 7.75 -5.90 16.98
N HIS A 386 8.87 -6.04 17.69
CA HIS A 386 10.24 -6.16 17.14
C HIS A 386 10.71 -4.98 16.27
N LEU A 387 10.02 -3.86 16.31
CA LEU A 387 10.45 -2.62 15.67
C LEU A 387 10.89 -1.60 16.71
N GLU A 388 11.72 -0.68 16.28
CA GLU A 388 12.16 0.46 17.05
C GLU A 388 11.81 1.75 16.32
N CYS A 389 11.47 2.77 17.07
CA CYS A 389 11.24 4.12 16.55
C CYS A 389 12.02 5.15 17.35
N LYS A 390 12.60 6.11 16.65
CA LYS A 390 13.10 7.37 17.22
C LYS A 390 12.61 8.55 16.41
N ILE A 391 12.50 9.70 17.06
CA ILE A 391 12.26 10.97 16.39
C ILE A 391 13.50 11.82 16.56
N ILE A 392 14.05 12.34 15.46
CA ILE A 392 15.30 13.08 15.43
C ILE A 392 15.11 14.49 14.91
N ASN A 393 15.98 15.40 15.33
CA ASN A 393 16.15 16.65 14.63
C ASN A 393 16.73 16.36 13.24
N PRO A 394 16.06 16.77 12.14
CA PRO A 394 16.50 16.44 10.79
C PRO A 394 17.86 17.05 10.39
N GLU A 395 18.28 18.15 11.05
CA GLU A 395 19.53 18.86 10.78
C GLU A 395 20.72 18.26 11.54
N THR A 396 20.54 17.99 12.85
CA THR A 396 21.64 17.51 13.71
C THR A 396 21.69 15.99 13.82
N GLY A 397 20.57 15.29 13.58
CA GLY A 397 20.44 13.84 13.77
C GLY A 397 20.23 13.41 15.21
N ASP A 398 20.20 14.35 16.17
CA ASP A 398 19.99 14.05 17.59
C ASP A 398 18.56 13.63 17.87
N ILE A 399 18.36 12.71 18.83
CA ILE A 399 17.03 12.33 19.28
C ILE A 399 16.42 13.51 20.05
N VAL A 400 15.21 13.94 19.65
CA VAL A 400 14.50 15.03 20.31
C VAL A 400 13.75 14.55 21.55
N PRO A 401 13.48 15.42 22.53
CA PRO A 401 12.59 15.10 23.66
C PRO A 401 11.17 14.73 23.21
N ARG A 402 10.45 13.96 24.02
CA ARG A 402 9.01 13.70 23.79
C ARG A 402 8.24 15.00 23.76
N GLY A 403 7.17 15.04 22.96
CA GLY A 403 6.41 16.26 22.69
C GLY A 403 7.06 17.19 21.67
N THR A 404 8.32 16.95 21.30
CA THR A 404 9.03 17.74 20.30
C THR A 404 8.89 17.11 18.92
N ARG A 405 8.64 17.93 17.90
CA ARG A 405 8.55 17.52 16.49
C ARG A 405 9.93 17.23 15.93
N GLY A 406 10.03 16.18 15.11
CA GLY A 406 11.23 15.82 14.38
C GLY A 406 10.96 14.79 13.29
N GLU A 407 11.98 14.33 12.58
CA GLU A 407 11.86 13.28 11.58
C GLU A 407 11.72 11.91 12.24
N LEU A 408 10.71 11.16 11.83
CA LEU A 408 10.50 9.79 12.29
C LEU A 408 11.47 8.85 11.60
N CYS A 409 12.17 8.05 12.40
CA CYS A 409 13.02 6.96 11.93
C CYS A 409 12.55 5.64 12.54
N THR A 410 12.58 4.57 11.74
CA THR A 410 12.22 3.22 12.18
C THR A 410 13.33 2.23 11.88
N ARG A 411 13.45 1.17 12.70
CA ARG A 411 14.41 0.08 12.54
C ARG A 411 13.77 -1.24 12.95
N GLY A 412 14.21 -2.33 12.34
CA GLY A 412 13.82 -3.69 12.68
C GLY A 412 13.52 -4.54 11.45
N TYR A 413 12.83 -5.67 11.65
CA TYR A 413 12.59 -6.67 10.63
C TYR A 413 11.83 -6.12 9.40
N SER A 414 11.02 -5.09 9.56
CA SER A 414 10.17 -4.56 8.50
C SER A 414 10.90 -3.66 7.50
N VAL A 415 12.08 -3.14 7.85
CA VAL A 415 12.84 -2.27 6.96
C VAL A 415 13.32 -3.05 5.74
N MET A 416 13.06 -2.52 4.55
CA MET A 416 13.45 -3.11 3.27
C MET A 416 14.93 -3.48 3.18
N LEU A 417 15.26 -4.38 2.28
CA LEU A 417 16.66 -4.70 1.97
C LEU A 417 17.39 -3.49 1.34
N GLY A 418 16.67 -2.72 0.54
CA GLY A 418 17.12 -1.52 -0.13
C GLY A 418 16.27 -1.24 -1.37
N TYR A 419 16.60 -0.20 -2.11
CA TYR A 419 16.02 0.04 -3.43
C TYR A 419 16.75 -0.81 -4.48
N TRP A 420 15.98 -1.50 -5.32
CA TRP A 420 16.50 -2.39 -6.36
C TRP A 420 17.48 -1.64 -7.29
N GLU A 421 18.69 -2.18 -7.39
CA GLU A 421 19.79 -1.61 -8.19
C GLU A 421 20.04 -0.10 -7.99
N ASN A 422 19.76 0.40 -6.77
CA ASN A 422 19.95 1.82 -6.44
C ASN A 422 20.60 1.98 -5.06
N ALA A 423 21.90 1.68 -4.99
CA ALA A 423 22.67 1.75 -3.75
C ALA A 423 22.74 3.18 -3.17
N ALA A 424 22.80 4.21 -4.02
CA ALA A 424 22.84 5.61 -3.58
C ALA A 424 21.54 6.02 -2.87
N ALA A 425 20.38 5.70 -3.46
CA ALA A 425 19.10 5.96 -2.82
C ALA A 425 18.90 5.13 -1.55
N THR A 426 19.43 3.89 -1.52
CA THR A 426 19.40 3.05 -0.32
C THR A 426 20.22 3.66 0.81
N ALA A 427 21.44 4.08 0.56
CA ALA A 427 22.32 4.72 1.55
C ALA A 427 21.75 6.06 2.06
N ALA A 428 21.03 6.80 1.22
CA ALA A 428 20.35 8.02 1.62
C ALA A 428 19.13 7.79 2.53
N ALA A 429 18.47 6.62 2.38
CA ALA A 429 17.27 6.29 3.15
C ALA A 429 17.56 5.49 4.42
N ILE A 430 18.59 4.63 4.41
CA ILE A 430 18.91 3.70 5.50
C ILE A 430 20.37 3.93 5.93
N ASP A 431 20.58 4.31 7.19
CA ASP A 431 21.90 4.54 7.74
C ASP A 431 22.68 3.24 8.05
N ALA A 432 23.95 3.38 8.45
CA ALA A 432 24.80 2.24 8.78
C ALA A 432 24.30 1.41 9.97
N ALA A 433 23.52 2.01 10.89
CA ALA A 433 22.89 1.34 12.01
C ALA A 433 21.49 0.76 11.65
N ARG A 434 21.16 0.74 10.35
CA ARG A 434 19.89 0.22 9.80
C ARG A 434 18.64 1.02 10.20
N TRP A 435 18.80 2.28 10.61
CA TRP A 435 17.68 3.18 10.76
C TRP A 435 17.20 3.68 9.40
N MET A 436 15.93 3.47 9.13
CA MET A 436 15.26 4.05 7.97
C MET A 436 14.73 5.43 8.33
N ARG A 437 15.15 6.44 7.60
CA ARG A 437 14.58 7.80 7.63
C ARG A 437 13.32 7.81 6.77
N THR A 438 12.17 8.13 7.38
CA THR A 438 10.88 8.05 6.66
C THR A 438 10.61 9.29 5.81
N GLY A 439 11.26 10.42 6.12
CA GLY A 439 10.95 11.72 5.56
C GLY A 439 9.63 12.29 6.08
N ASP A 440 8.97 11.63 7.02
CA ASP A 440 7.77 12.10 7.68
C ASP A 440 8.12 12.74 9.02
N LEU A 441 7.49 13.87 9.33
CA LEU A 441 7.62 14.57 10.60
C LEU A 441 6.58 14.03 11.58
N ALA A 442 7.02 13.82 12.82
CA ALA A 442 6.17 13.25 13.85
C ALA A 442 6.45 13.84 15.23
N VAL A 443 5.51 13.61 16.14
CA VAL A 443 5.63 13.93 17.58
C VAL A 443 5.30 12.66 18.36
N MET A 444 6.20 12.27 19.26
CA MET A 444 5.96 11.16 20.19
C MET A 444 5.37 11.70 21.49
N ARG A 445 4.23 11.14 21.89
CA ARG A 445 3.57 11.47 23.16
C ARG A 445 4.26 10.78 24.34
N ASP A 446 3.98 11.21 25.56
CA ASP A 446 4.55 10.61 26.77
C ASP A 446 4.15 9.12 26.96
N ASP A 447 2.98 8.75 26.46
CA ASP A 447 2.45 7.37 26.48
C ASP A 447 2.98 6.50 25.34
N GLY A 448 3.86 7.03 24.46
CA GLY A 448 4.51 6.30 23.35
C GLY A 448 3.69 6.23 22.07
N TYR A 449 2.51 6.83 22.02
CA TYR A 449 1.78 7.03 20.77
C TYR A 449 2.47 8.08 19.91
N VAL A 450 2.27 7.98 18.60
CA VAL A 450 2.89 8.90 17.65
C VAL A 450 1.83 9.61 16.81
N ASN A 451 2.02 10.91 16.63
CA ASN A 451 1.23 11.76 15.74
C ASN A 451 2.08 12.14 14.54
N ILE A 452 1.57 11.94 13.33
CA ILE A 452 2.21 12.42 12.10
C ILE A 452 1.88 13.90 11.93
N ALA A 453 2.93 14.70 11.78
CA ALA A 453 2.84 16.17 11.68
C ALA A 453 3.06 16.70 10.25
N GLY A 454 3.27 15.82 9.28
CA GLY A 454 3.47 16.17 7.87
C GLY A 454 4.68 15.49 7.26
N ARG A 455 5.09 15.96 6.09
CA ARG A 455 6.30 15.50 5.39
C ARG A 455 7.37 16.54 5.41
N LEU A 456 8.61 16.12 5.61
CA LEU A 456 9.76 17.01 5.61
C LEU A 456 9.88 17.81 4.29
N LYS A 457 9.66 17.15 3.15
CA LYS A 457 9.71 17.75 1.81
C LYS A 457 8.50 18.63 1.45
N ASP A 458 7.37 18.48 2.16
CA ASP A 458 6.17 19.30 1.95
C ASP A 458 6.11 20.47 2.94
N MET A 459 7.09 20.59 3.83
CA MET A 459 7.23 21.73 4.72
C MET A 459 7.57 22.97 3.90
N ILE A 460 6.81 24.04 4.11
CA ILE A 460 7.01 25.33 3.46
C ILE A 460 7.98 26.15 4.30
N ILE A 461 9.04 26.64 3.69
CA ILE A 461 10.02 27.52 4.36
C ILE A 461 9.74 28.96 3.93
N ARG A 462 9.01 29.68 4.77
CA ARG A 462 8.58 31.04 4.49
C ARG A 462 9.32 32.05 5.36
N GLY A 463 10.25 32.79 4.79
CA GLY A 463 11.01 33.81 5.52
C GLY A 463 11.75 33.28 6.75
N GLY A 464 12.19 32.00 6.72
CA GLY A 464 12.84 31.32 7.85
C GLY A 464 11.88 30.60 8.80
N GLU A 465 10.56 30.75 8.63
CA GLU A 465 9.55 30.03 9.40
C GLU A 465 9.18 28.71 8.72
N ASN A 466 9.12 27.63 9.49
CA ASN A 466 8.73 26.31 9.02
C ASN A 466 7.22 26.13 9.15
N ILE A 467 6.51 26.06 8.01
CA ILE A 467 5.06 25.91 7.95
C ILE A 467 4.73 24.47 7.50
N TYR A 468 3.88 23.81 8.25
CA TYR A 468 3.49 22.43 7.98
C TYR A 468 2.13 22.39 7.32
N CYS A 469 2.09 21.95 6.08
CA CYS A 469 0.86 21.90 5.26
C CYS A 469 -0.30 21.21 5.96
N VAL A 470 -0.04 20.07 6.61
CA VAL A 470 -1.06 19.25 7.30
C VAL A 470 -1.79 20.04 8.40
N GLU A 471 -1.13 20.95 9.07
CA GLU A 471 -1.75 21.76 10.12
C GLU A 471 -2.84 22.69 9.55
N ILE A 472 -2.55 23.28 8.39
CA ILE A 472 -3.49 24.14 7.67
C ILE A 472 -4.59 23.30 7.01
N GLU A 473 -4.24 22.17 6.39
CA GLU A 473 -5.17 21.21 5.78
C GLU A 473 -6.21 20.72 6.79
N ASN A 474 -5.76 20.29 7.98
CA ASN A 474 -6.66 19.86 9.05
C ASN A 474 -7.62 20.98 9.46
N ARG A 475 -7.10 22.22 9.63
CA ARG A 475 -7.95 23.36 9.98
C ARG A 475 -8.97 23.66 8.87
N LEU A 476 -8.59 23.54 7.61
CA LEU A 476 -9.50 23.76 6.48
C LEU A 476 -10.64 22.75 6.46
N VAL A 477 -10.37 21.45 6.59
CA VAL A 477 -11.42 20.40 6.55
C VAL A 477 -12.31 20.37 7.80
N GLU A 478 -12.00 21.10 8.86
CA GLU A 478 -12.92 21.34 9.99
C GLU A 478 -14.11 22.26 9.58
N ASN A 479 -13.99 22.97 8.46
CA ASN A 479 -15.07 23.83 7.97
C ASN A 479 -16.11 22.96 7.21
N PRO A 480 -17.39 22.98 7.61
CA PRO A 480 -18.42 22.14 7.00
C PRO A 480 -18.70 22.43 5.51
N LYS A 481 -18.23 23.56 4.98
CA LYS A 481 -18.32 23.89 3.56
C LYS A 481 -17.18 23.29 2.72
N ILE A 482 -16.17 22.69 3.33
CA ILE A 482 -14.96 22.20 2.66
C ILE A 482 -14.99 20.68 2.64
N ALA A 483 -15.04 20.11 1.44
CA ALA A 483 -14.99 18.66 1.22
C ALA A 483 -13.57 18.11 1.30
N ASP A 484 -12.59 18.86 0.78
CA ASP A 484 -11.17 18.44 0.77
C ASP A 484 -10.26 19.68 0.62
N ALA A 485 -9.02 19.57 1.08
CA ALA A 485 -8.06 20.66 0.99
C ALA A 485 -6.63 20.15 0.81
N ALA A 486 -5.85 20.89 0.02
CA ALA A 486 -4.43 20.69 -0.16
C ALA A 486 -3.68 22.00 0.08
N VAL A 487 -2.57 21.93 0.80
CA VAL A 487 -1.69 23.09 1.03
C VAL A 487 -0.31 22.77 0.46
N ILE A 488 0.22 23.70 -0.33
CA ILE A 488 1.52 23.60 -1.00
C ILE A 488 2.32 24.88 -0.83
N GLY A 489 3.66 24.74 -0.86
CA GLY A 489 4.57 25.88 -1.04
C GLY A 489 4.62 26.28 -2.51
N VAL A 490 4.61 27.56 -2.77
CA VAL A 490 4.87 28.14 -4.09
C VAL A 490 6.03 29.14 -3.98
N PRO A 491 6.90 29.26 -5.01
CA PRO A 491 8.04 30.17 -4.96
C PRO A 491 7.63 31.61 -4.68
N HIS A 492 8.37 32.29 -3.80
CA HIS A 492 8.20 33.72 -3.49
C HIS A 492 9.55 34.44 -3.50
N PRO A 493 9.67 35.58 -4.20
CA PRO A 493 10.97 36.23 -4.45
C PRO A 493 11.70 36.73 -3.18
N GLU A 494 10.97 37.08 -2.13
CA GLU A 494 11.56 37.63 -0.89
C GLU A 494 11.55 36.60 0.26
N LEU A 495 10.56 35.70 0.30
CA LEU A 495 10.34 34.77 1.42
C LEU A 495 10.84 33.37 1.13
N GLY A 496 11.34 33.09 -0.08
CA GLY A 496 11.69 31.76 -0.56
C GLY A 496 10.44 31.02 -1.03
N GLU A 497 9.54 30.71 -0.11
CA GLU A 497 8.23 30.11 -0.42
C GLU A 497 7.08 30.89 0.22
N GLU A 498 5.87 30.69 -0.31
CA GLU A 498 4.63 31.22 0.23
C GLU A 498 3.54 30.15 0.25
N VAL A 499 2.57 30.28 1.14
CA VAL A 499 1.51 29.29 1.34
C VAL A 499 0.41 29.45 0.29
N LYS A 500 0.13 28.38 -0.46
CA LYS A 500 -1.03 28.25 -1.33
C LYS A 500 -1.95 27.14 -0.81
N ALA A 501 -3.24 27.45 -0.63
CA ALA A 501 -4.29 26.45 -0.36
C ALA A 501 -5.11 26.21 -1.63
N VAL A 502 -5.37 24.94 -1.96
CA VAL A 502 -6.35 24.51 -2.96
C VAL A 502 -7.50 23.85 -2.21
N VAL A 503 -8.69 24.41 -2.30
CA VAL A 503 -9.84 24.04 -1.47
C VAL A 503 -10.96 23.53 -2.37
N GLN A 504 -11.38 22.28 -2.15
CA GLN A 504 -12.57 21.72 -2.77
C GLN A 504 -13.78 22.01 -1.87
N VAL A 505 -14.80 22.70 -2.40
CA VAL A 505 -16.02 22.99 -1.64
C VAL A 505 -17.02 21.83 -1.75
N GLU A 506 -17.85 21.69 -0.70
CA GLU A 506 -18.96 20.72 -0.69
C GLU A 506 -19.98 21.01 -1.83
N PRO A 507 -20.67 19.99 -2.36
CA PRO A 507 -21.67 20.17 -3.39
C PRO A 507 -22.79 21.11 -2.93
N GLY A 508 -22.97 22.21 -3.68
CA GLY A 508 -23.98 23.23 -3.38
C GLY A 508 -23.49 24.37 -2.52
N GLU A 509 -22.31 24.26 -1.92
CA GLU A 509 -21.68 25.32 -1.14
C GLU A 509 -20.85 26.26 -2.01
N THR A 510 -20.64 27.47 -1.48
CA THR A 510 -19.75 28.48 -2.06
C THR A 510 -18.91 29.09 -0.95
N MET A 511 -17.69 29.47 -1.27
CA MET A 511 -16.77 30.09 -0.35
C MET A 511 -15.90 31.10 -1.10
N SER A 512 -15.53 32.20 -0.48
CA SER A 512 -14.58 33.17 -1.04
C SER A 512 -13.16 32.90 -0.50
N GLU A 513 -12.14 33.39 -1.19
CA GLU A 513 -10.76 33.33 -0.71
C GLU A 513 -10.58 33.99 0.66
N ASP A 514 -11.29 35.09 0.91
CA ASP A 514 -11.20 35.82 2.18
C ASP A 514 -11.86 35.01 3.32
N GLU A 515 -12.96 34.31 3.08
CA GLU A 515 -13.55 33.40 4.07
C GLU A 515 -12.59 32.26 4.42
N VAL A 516 -11.85 31.70 3.45
CA VAL A 516 -10.81 30.68 3.69
C VAL A 516 -9.69 31.26 4.56
N ARG A 517 -9.16 32.44 4.21
CA ARG A 517 -8.11 33.13 4.99
C ARG A 517 -8.57 33.45 6.40
N GLN A 518 -9.77 33.99 6.55
CA GLN A 518 -10.35 34.29 7.87
C GLN A 518 -10.46 33.03 8.72
N TRP A 519 -11.02 31.94 8.17
CA TRP A 519 -11.20 30.68 8.86
C TRP A 519 -9.88 30.10 9.39
N VAL A 520 -8.82 30.14 8.60
CA VAL A 520 -7.48 29.72 9.03
C VAL A 520 -6.92 30.66 10.08
N GLY A 521 -7.05 31.97 9.87
CA GLY A 521 -6.51 33.01 10.77
C GLY A 521 -7.17 33.09 12.14
N GLU A 522 -8.38 32.55 12.32
CA GLU A 522 -9.05 32.48 13.62
C GLU A 522 -8.29 31.62 14.65
N THR A 523 -7.53 30.64 14.20
CA THR A 523 -6.88 29.66 15.09
C THR A 523 -5.39 29.48 14.85
N LEU A 524 -4.90 29.80 13.64
CA LEU A 524 -3.50 29.63 13.27
C LEU A 524 -2.77 30.98 13.20
N ALA A 525 -1.46 30.94 13.43
CA ALA A 525 -0.60 32.12 13.35
C ALA A 525 -0.63 32.78 11.96
N ASN A 526 -0.48 34.07 11.91
CA ASN A 526 -0.66 34.89 10.69
C ASN A 526 0.23 34.43 9.51
N PHE A 527 1.45 33.98 9.79
CA PHE A 527 2.37 33.46 8.76
C PHE A 527 1.94 32.11 8.13
N LYS A 528 0.96 31.44 8.73
CA LYS A 528 0.35 30.18 8.23
C LYS A 528 -0.91 30.41 7.41
N VAL A 529 -1.45 31.62 7.43
CA VAL A 529 -2.64 31.96 6.63
C VAL A 529 -2.26 31.94 5.15
N PRO A 530 -2.98 31.20 4.29
CA PRO A 530 -2.66 31.11 2.88
C PRO A 530 -2.70 32.47 2.18
N ALA A 531 -1.58 32.89 1.57
CA ALA A 531 -1.55 34.08 0.74
C ALA A 531 -2.29 33.84 -0.58
N TYR A 532 -2.19 32.65 -1.11
CA TYR A 532 -2.89 32.24 -2.32
C TYR A 532 -3.95 31.20 -1.99
N VAL A 533 -5.16 31.37 -2.49
CA VAL A 533 -6.27 30.46 -2.32
C VAL A 533 -6.87 30.15 -3.70
N GLU A 534 -6.99 28.87 -4.02
CA GLU A 534 -7.68 28.39 -5.21
C GLU A 534 -8.88 27.58 -4.76
N ILE A 535 -10.08 27.97 -5.22
CA ILE A 535 -11.33 27.28 -4.87
C ILE A 535 -11.79 26.49 -6.09
N THR A 536 -12.03 25.20 -5.88
CA THR A 536 -12.49 24.29 -6.94
C THR A 536 -13.72 23.51 -6.51
N LYS A 537 -14.50 23.08 -7.51
CA LYS A 537 -15.58 22.08 -7.37
C LYS A 537 -15.13 20.71 -7.83
N ASP A 538 -13.99 20.66 -8.52
CA ASP A 538 -13.42 19.41 -9.00
C ASP A 538 -12.67 18.70 -7.86
N LYS A 539 -12.69 17.37 -7.90
CA LYS A 539 -11.94 16.55 -6.94
C LYS A 539 -10.44 16.84 -7.03
N LEU A 540 -9.78 16.90 -5.88
CA LEU A 540 -8.34 17.07 -5.84
C LEU A 540 -7.61 15.85 -6.43
N PRO A 541 -6.48 16.04 -7.15
CA PRO A 541 -5.78 14.96 -7.84
C PRO A 541 -5.20 13.95 -6.84
N ARG A 542 -5.57 12.68 -6.98
CA ARG A 542 -5.11 11.58 -6.14
C ARG A 542 -4.61 10.43 -7.01
N ASN A 543 -3.70 9.63 -6.49
CA ASN A 543 -3.31 8.38 -7.13
C ASN A 543 -4.32 7.27 -6.80
N ALA A 544 -4.17 6.09 -7.45
CA ALA A 544 -5.05 4.93 -7.27
C ALA A 544 -5.11 4.40 -5.80
N SER A 545 -4.14 4.74 -4.96
CA SER A 545 -4.16 4.45 -3.52
C SER A 545 -4.77 5.58 -2.68
N GLY A 546 -5.43 6.57 -3.29
CA GLY A 546 -6.11 7.68 -2.62
C GLY A 546 -5.18 8.79 -2.11
N LYS A 547 -3.88 8.73 -2.38
CA LYS A 547 -2.90 9.74 -1.93
C LYS A 547 -2.95 10.98 -2.80
N LEU A 548 -3.05 12.15 -2.16
CA LEU A 548 -3.04 13.45 -2.82
C LEU A 548 -1.73 13.70 -3.58
N LEU A 549 -1.83 14.14 -4.83
CA LEU A 549 -0.72 14.41 -5.72
C LEU A 549 -0.34 15.91 -5.69
N LYS A 550 0.34 16.35 -4.64
CA LYS A 550 0.74 17.75 -4.45
C LYS A 550 1.69 18.27 -5.55
N ASN A 551 2.49 17.40 -6.17
CA ASN A 551 3.32 17.76 -7.32
C ASN A 551 2.48 18.20 -8.54
N VAL A 552 1.32 17.58 -8.77
CA VAL A 552 0.38 18.02 -9.82
C VAL A 552 -0.16 19.41 -9.51
N LEU A 553 -0.50 19.68 -8.23
CA LEU A 553 -0.99 20.99 -7.80
C LEU A 553 0.09 22.08 -7.86
N ARG A 554 1.38 21.72 -7.79
CA ARG A 554 2.52 22.63 -8.02
C ARG A 554 2.82 22.87 -9.50
N GLY A 555 2.19 22.14 -10.42
CA GLY A 555 2.51 22.19 -11.85
C GLY A 555 3.78 21.43 -12.23
N GLU A 556 4.32 20.60 -11.34
CA GLU A 556 5.56 19.83 -11.52
C GLU A 556 5.30 18.40 -12.01
N GLY A 557 4.02 17.97 -12.08
CA GLY A 557 3.60 16.63 -12.40
C GLY A 557 2.68 16.57 -13.62
N ASP A 558 2.69 15.42 -14.30
CA ASP A 558 1.76 15.17 -15.40
C ASP A 558 0.38 14.81 -14.85
N VAL A 559 -0.66 15.51 -15.31
CA VAL A 559 -2.08 15.32 -14.91
C VAL A 559 -2.58 13.91 -15.29
N SER A 560 -1.87 13.21 -16.18
CA SER A 560 -2.20 11.83 -16.58
C SER A 560 -2.11 10.80 -15.44
N PHE A 561 -1.49 11.16 -14.30
CA PHE A 561 -1.39 10.32 -13.10
C PHE A 561 -2.57 10.49 -12.13
N ALA A 562 -3.40 11.52 -12.34
CA ALA A 562 -4.57 11.76 -11.52
C ALA A 562 -5.72 10.88 -12.04
N GLU A 563 -6.01 9.79 -11.34
CA GLU A 563 -7.29 9.11 -11.52
C GLU A 563 -8.38 9.94 -10.85
N THR A 564 -9.32 10.43 -11.65
CA THR A 564 -10.64 10.80 -11.14
C THR A 564 -11.33 9.48 -10.72
N MET A 565 -11.35 9.22 -9.41
CA MET A 565 -12.19 8.14 -8.86
C MET A 565 -13.67 8.46 -9.05
#